data_eec1f86a7ae4b111c7baaef4c2726e22
#
_entry.id   eec1f86a7ae4b111c7baaef4c2726e22
#
_cell.length_a   1.000
_cell.length_b   1.000
_cell.length_c   1.000
_cell.angle_alpha   90.00
_cell.angle_beta   90.00
_cell.angle_gamma   90.00
#
_symmetry.space_group_name_H-M   'P 1'
#
loop_
_entity.id
_entity.type
_entity.pdbx_description
1 polymer ?
#
loop_
_entity_poly.entity_id
_entity_poly.type
_entity_poly.pdbx_seq_one_letter_code
_entity_poly.pdbx_strand_id
1 'polypeptide(L)'
;CYYHRNCSVTLMEHIPFDKRSGKIWFNGELVEWQDTKVHVISHGMHYASLVFEGIRIYNKKIFKLEEHTKRLFHSANIMDMNVPYSEDEMNIATRELVENQNIVNGYIRPFIWRGSEMMGVSAQKTKINVAIAIWDWPAYFDPELKKKGIKLNISRWQRPPQNSSPWNSKAAGLYMICTLSKH
;
A
#
# COMPACT_ATOMS: atom_id res chain seq x y z
N CYS A 1 7.37 -12.14 28.14
CA CYS A 1 6.58 -12.16 29.39
C CYS A 1 6.48 -10.76 29.97
N TYR A 2 5.28 -10.40 30.45
CA TYR A 2 4.84 -9.17 31.12
C TYR A 2 4.32 -8.05 30.22
N TYR A 3 3.04 -8.18 29.88
CA TYR A 3 2.17 -7.03 29.68
C TYR A 3 0.96 -7.19 30.61
N HIS A 4 0.97 -6.45 31.70
CA HIS A 4 -0.22 -6.06 32.45
C HIS A 4 -0.01 -4.68 33.05
N ARG A 5 -0.78 -3.69 32.58
CA ARG A 5 -1.67 -2.86 33.39
C ARG A 5 -2.23 -1.67 32.62
N ASN A 6 -3.54 -1.68 32.51
CA ASN A 6 -4.47 -0.55 32.54
C ASN A 6 -3.94 0.84 32.12
N CYS A 7 -4.08 1.13 30.86
CA CYS A 7 -4.35 2.49 30.42
C CYS A 7 -5.65 2.40 29.62
N SER A 8 -6.73 2.93 30.16
CA SER A 8 -7.99 3.11 29.46
C SER A 8 -7.84 4.24 28.44
N VAL A 9 -7.03 4.02 27.43
CA VAL A 9 -7.11 4.72 26.17
C VAL A 9 -8.32 4.08 25.49
N THR A 10 -9.36 4.86 25.23
CA THR A 10 -10.43 4.47 24.33
C THR A 10 -9.75 4.10 23.01
N LEU A 11 -9.45 2.82 22.84
CA LEU A 11 -9.01 2.25 21.57
C LEU A 11 -10.15 2.57 20.61
N MET A 12 -9.96 3.53 19.71
CA MET A 12 -10.81 3.58 18.51
C MET A 12 -10.83 2.14 18.00
N GLU A 13 -11.99 1.52 18.00
CA GLU A 13 -12.13 0.15 17.48
C GLU A 13 -11.50 0.14 16.10
N HIS A 14 -10.40 -0.60 15.97
CA HIS A 14 -9.68 -0.67 14.71
C HIS A 14 -10.50 -1.52 13.77
N ILE A 15 -11.35 -0.87 12.95
CA ILE A 15 -12.14 -1.57 11.94
C ILE A 15 -11.18 -2.34 11.02
N PRO A 16 -11.25 -3.67 10.97
CA PRO A 16 -10.44 -4.48 10.05
C PRO A 16 -10.59 -3.98 8.62
N PHE A 17 -9.52 -4.05 7.84
CA PHE A 17 -9.55 -3.51 6.47
C PHE A 17 -10.60 -4.18 5.58
N ASP A 18 -10.86 -5.46 5.75
CA ASP A 18 -11.88 -6.23 5.03
C ASP A 18 -13.32 -5.89 5.45
N LYS A 19 -13.51 -5.14 6.55
CA LYS A 19 -14.82 -4.70 7.07
C LYS A 19 -15.12 -3.23 6.81
N ARG A 20 -14.23 -2.52 6.16
CA ARG A 20 -14.42 -1.10 5.83
C ARG A 20 -15.48 -0.94 4.75
N SER A 21 -16.05 0.25 4.67
CA SER A 21 -16.98 0.68 3.63
C SER A 21 -16.32 1.72 2.72
N GLY A 22 -17.00 2.06 1.65
CA GLY A 22 -16.54 2.98 0.63
C GLY A 22 -16.20 2.26 -0.66
N LYS A 23 -15.46 2.92 -1.54
CA LYS A 23 -15.09 2.37 -2.85
C LYS A 23 -13.57 2.27 -2.99
N ILE A 24 -13.16 1.32 -3.80
CA ILE A 24 -11.80 1.15 -4.30
C ILE A 24 -11.85 1.34 -5.82
N TRP A 25 -10.97 2.13 -6.38
CA TRP A 25 -10.76 2.12 -7.81
C TRP A 25 -9.97 0.85 -8.17
N PHE A 26 -10.57 -0.01 -9.00
CA PHE A 26 -10.05 -1.32 -9.30
C PHE A 26 -10.15 -1.59 -10.81
N ASN A 27 -9.02 -1.66 -11.50
CA ASN A 27 -8.94 -1.93 -12.94
C ASN A 27 -9.83 -1.02 -13.81
N GLY A 28 -9.93 0.26 -13.49
CA GLY A 28 -10.69 1.24 -14.26
C GLY A 28 -12.09 1.53 -13.71
N GLU A 29 -12.55 0.82 -12.70
CA GLU A 29 -13.89 0.95 -12.15
C GLU A 29 -13.90 1.26 -10.65
N LEU A 30 -14.97 1.90 -10.18
CA LEU A 30 -15.22 2.08 -8.75
C LEU A 30 -16.02 0.89 -8.21
N VAL A 31 -15.36 0.03 -7.46
CA VAL A 31 -15.93 -1.18 -6.87
C VAL A 31 -16.16 -0.97 -5.37
N GLU A 32 -17.25 -1.53 -4.83
CA GLU A 32 -17.48 -1.50 -3.38
C GLU A 32 -16.32 -2.15 -2.64
N TRP A 33 -15.95 -1.58 -1.50
CA TRP A 33 -14.78 -2.00 -0.73
C TRP A 33 -14.77 -3.51 -0.42
N GLN A 34 -15.91 -4.04 0.01
CA GLN A 34 -16.03 -5.44 0.42
C GLN A 34 -16.10 -6.43 -0.77
N ASP A 35 -16.37 -5.93 -1.99
CA ASP A 35 -16.44 -6.72 -3.20
C ASP A 35 -15.11 -6.75 -3.97
N THR A 36 -14.16 -5.91 -3.57
CA THR A 36 -12.81 -5.89 -4.15
C THR A 36 -12.01 -7.07 -3.63
N LYS A 37 -12.03 -8.18 -4.37
CA LYS A 37 -11.42 -9.45 -4.00
C LYS A 37 -10.38 -9.89 -5.02
N VAL A 38 -9.37 -10.60 -4.55
CA VAL A 38 -8.31 -11.18 -5.36
C VAL A 38 -8.33 -12.69 -5.17
N HIS A 39 -8.16 -13.45 -6.25
CA HIS A 39 -8.09 -14.91 -6.16
C HIS A 39 -6.87 -15.34 -5.33
N VAL A 40 -7.05 -16.35 -4.47
CA VAL A 40 -5.97 -16.83 -3.58
C VAL A 40 -4.75 -17.35 -4.35
N ILE A 41 -4.95 -17.87 -5.57
CA ILE A 41 -3.88 -18.25 -6.47
C ILE A 41 -3.59 -17.06 -7.40
N SER A 42 -3.06 -16.00 -6.83
CA SER A 42 -2.56 -14.84 -7.56
C SER A 42 -1.03 -14.82 -7.52
N HIS A 43 -0.38 -14.60 -8.65
CA HIS A 43 1.09 -14.55 -8.74
C HIS A 43 1.67 -13.48 -7.79
N GLY A 44 0.99 -12.33 -7.69
CA GLY A 44 1.39 -11.27 -6.76
C GLY A 44 1.43 -11.71 -5.29
N MET A 45 0.51 -12.61 -4.89
CA MET A 45 0.46 -13.13 -3.52
C MET A 45 1.55 -14.18 -3.25
N HIS A 46 1.89 -15.02 -4.21
CA HIS A 46 2.82 -16.13 -4.03
C HIS A 46 4.28 -15.76 -4.28
N TYR A 47 4.53 -14.89 -5.26
CA TYR A 47 5.89 -14.48 -5.66
C TYR A 47 6.19 -13.01 -5.35
N ALA A 48 5.32 -12.36 -4.57
CA ALA A 48 5.43 -10.95 -4.22
C ALA A 48 5.56 -10.00 -5.44
N SER A 49 5.00 -10.40 -6.59
CA SER A 49 4.97 -9.60 -7.82
C SER A 49 3.96 -8.48 -7.70
N LEU A 50 4.24 -7.57 -6.79
CA LEU A 50 3.42 -6.42 -6.42
C LEU A 50 4.31 -5.24 -6.07
N VAL A 51 3.95 -4.07 -6.58
CA VAL A 51 4.53 -2.78 -6.20
C VAL A 51 3.44 -1.87 -5.64
N PHE A 52 3.79 -0.96 -4.74
CA PHE A 52 2.81 -0.10 -4.12
C PHE A 52 3.39 1.25 -3.72
N GLU A 53 2.50 2.21 -3.48
CA GLU A 53 2.85 3.48 -2.88
C GLU A 53 2.07 3.76 -1.60
N GLY A 54 2.49 4.76 -0.88
CA GLY A 54 1.82 5.26 0.30
C GLY A 54 1.84 6.77 0.31
N ILE A 55 0.68 7.38 0.13
CA ILE A 55 0.52 8.81 -0.05
C ILE A 55 -0.37 9.36 1.07
N ARG A 56 0.02 10.47 1.66
CA ARG A 56 -0.78 11.12 2.71
C ARG A 56 -1.72 12.16 2.12
N ILE A 57 -2.88 12.27 2.77
CA ILE A 57 -3.82 13.38 2.59
C ILE A 57 -3.78 14.20 3.86
N TYR A 58 -3.61 15.52 3.73
CA TYR A 58 -3.64 16.48 4.82
C TYR A 58 -4.60 17.61 4.47
N ASN A 59 -5.65 17.81 5.27
CA ASN A 59 -6.66 18.84 5.03
C ASN A 59 -7.19 18.82 3.57
N LYS A 60 -7.60 17.65 3.09
CA LYS A 60 -8.07 17.38 1.72
C LYS A 60 -7.00 17.55 0.62
N LYS A 61 -5.76 17.86 0.95
CA LYS A 61 -4.68 18.01 -0.03
C LYS A 61 -3.84 16.74 -0.09
N ILE A 62 -3.74 16.17 -1.29
CA ILE A 62 -2.87 15.00 -1.53
C ILE A 62 -1.42 15.48 -1.58
N PHE A 63 -0.57 14.86 -0.80
CA PHE A 63 0.84 15.22 -0.75
C PHE A 63 1.62 14.54 -1.87
N LYS A 64 2.19 15.32 -2.78
CA LYS A 64 3.13 14.85 -3.80
C LYS A 64 2.58 13.70 -4.68
N LEU A 65 1.32 13.82 -5.15
CA LEU A 65 0.66 12.76 -5.91
C LEU A 65 1.47 12.35 -7.14
N GLU A 66 1.85 13.30 -7.97
CA GLU A 66 2.53 13.06 -9.25
C GLU A 66 3.88 12.35 -9.04
N GLU A 67 4.65 12.78 -8.05
CA GLU A 67 5.95 12.16 -7.73
C GLU A 67 5.79 10.74 -7.20
N HIS A 68 4.74 10.47 -6.44
CA HIS A 68 4.41 9.12 -5.98
C HIS A 68 3.95 8.23 -7.14
N THR A 69 3.09 8.74 -8.02
CA THR A 69 2.64 7.99 -9.20
C THR A 69 3.81 7.65 -10.10
N LYS A 70 4.68 8.62 -10.40
CA LYS A 70 5.90 8.38 -11.18
C LYS A 70 6.78 7.30 -10.54
N ARG A 71 6.94 7.30 -9.22
CA ARG A 71 7.72 6.26 -8.52
C ARG A 71 7.02 4.90 -8.55
N LEU A 72 5.69 4.85 -8.51
CA LEU A 72 4.93 3.61 -8.66
C LEU A 72 5.18 2.97 -10.04
N PHE A 73 5.11 3.77 -11.10
CA PHE A 73 5.38 3.32 -12.48
C PHE A 73 6.85 2.89 -12.65
N HIS A 74 7.78 3.65 -12.11
CA HIS A 74 9.18 3.26 -12.08
C HIS A 74 9.38 1.90 -11.37
N SER A 75 8.72 1.71 -10.24
CA SER A 75 8.77 0.44 -9.49
C SER A 75 8.16 -0.71 -10.28
N ALA A 76 7.06 -0.48 -10.99
CA ALA A 76 6.41 -1.47 -11.85
C ALA A 76 7.32 -1.86 -13.04
N ASN A 77 7.97 -0.87 -13.67
CA ASN A 77 8.91 -1.12 -14.76
C ASN A 77 10.11 -1.97 -14.34
N ILE A 78 10.68 -1.74 -13.14
CA ILE A 78 11.76 -2.57 -12.59
C ILE A 78 11.30 -4.03 -12.38
N MET A 79 10.02 -4.23 -12.09
CA MET A 79 9.41 -5.56 -11.91
C MET A 79 8.84 -6.14 -13.21
N ASP A 80 9.19 -5.56 -14.36
CA ASP A 80 8.73 -5.96 -15.69
C ASP A 80 7.20 -6.04 -15.81
N MET A 81 6.50 -5.04 -15.21
CA MET A 81 5.06 -4.92 -15.27
C MET A 81 4.65 -3.77 -16.19
N ASN A 82 4.02 -4.10 -17.32
CA ASN A 82 3.41 -3.13 -18.22
C ASN A 82 2.08 -2.67 -17.65
N VAL A 83 2.04 -1.49 -17.07
CA VAL A 83 0.83 -0.91 -16.46
C VAL A 83 -0.16 -0.52 -17.56
N PRO A 84 -1.44 -1.00 -17.53
CA PRO A 84 -2.42 -0.73 -18.58
C PRO A 84 -3.08 0.66 -18.51
N TYR A 85 -2.55 1.57 -17.70
CA TYR A 85 -2.99 2.95 -17.50
C TYR A 85 -1.82 3.90 -17.58
N SER A 86 -2.08 5.15 -17.90
CA SER A 86 -1.10 6.24 -17.83
C SER A 86 -0.98 6.80 -16.41
N GLU A 87 0.11 7.53 -16.14
CA GLU A 87 0.28 8.26 -14.87
C GLU A 87 -0.85 9.27 -14.66
N ASP A 88 -1.30 9.96 -15.73
CA ASP A 88 -2.37 10.95 -15.67
C ASP A 88 -3.72 10.31 -15.33
N GLU A 89 -4.08 9.18 -15.93
CA GLU A 89 -5.29 8.43 -15.60
C GLU A 89 -5.30 8.02 -14.13
N MET A 90 -4.17 7.53 -13.61
CA MET A 90 -4.02 7.18 -12.21
C MET A 90 -4.15 8.40 -11.28
N ASN A 91 -3.61 9.54 -11.67
CA ASN A 91 -3.71 10.78 -10.91
C ASN A 91 -5.15 11.31 -10.88
N ILE A 92 -5.85 11.28 -12.01
CA ILE A 92 -7.26 11.67 -12.11
C ILE A 92 -8.11 10.76 -11.22
N ALA A 93 -8.02 9.44 -11.41
CA ALA A 93 -8.75 8.46 -10.62
C ALA A 93 -8.51 8.62 -9.11
N THR A 94 -7.28 8.93 -8.71
CA THR A 94 -6.93 9.15 -7.29
C THR A 94 -7.62 10.40 -6.74
N ARG A 95 -7.65 11.51 -7.49
CA ARG A 95 -8.32 12.76 -7.06
C ARG A 95 -9.83 12.56 -6.93
N GLU A 96 -10.45 11.97 -7.95
CA GLU A 96 -11.88 11.66 -7.96
C GLU A 96 -12.28 10.76 -6.78
N LEU A 97 -11.46 9.74 -6.49
CA LEU A 97 -11.71 8.83 -5.38
C LEU A 97 -11.64 9.56 -4.01
N VAL A 98 -10.68 10.48 -3.83
CA VAL A 98 -10.54 11.29 -2.61
C VAL A 98 -11.72 12.24 -2.44
N GLU A 99 -12.17 12.89 -3.51
CA GLU A 99 -13.32 13.79 -3.52
C GLU A 99 -14.62 13.03 -3.20
N ASN A 100 -14.87 11.93 -3.88
CA ASN A 100 -16.06 11.10 -3.72
C ASN A 100 -16.23 10.55 -2.31
N GLN A 101 -15.15 10.23 -1.63
CA GLN A 101 -15.18 9.71 -0.25
C GLN A 101 -14.97 10.79 0.82
N ASN A 102 -14.80 12.05 0.41
CA ASN A 102 -14.67 13.22 1.30
C ASN A 102 -13.62 13.07 2.41
N ILE A 103 -12.47 12.43 2.08
CA ILE A 103 -11.39 12.20 3.02
C ILE A 103 -10.66 13.51 3.33
N VAL A 104 -10.60 13.87 4.61
CA VAL A 104 -9.91 15.09 5.08
C VAL A 104 -8.45 14.81 5.42
N ASN A 105 -8.21 13.82 6.26
CA ASN A 105 -6.87 13.35 6.63
C ASN A 105 -6.82 11.86 6.45
N GLY A 106 -6.00 11.40 5.52
CA GLY A 106 -6.06 10.01 5.15
C GLY A 106 -4.78 9.47 4.53
N TYR A 107 -4.94 8.28 4.02
CA TYR A 107 -3.88 7.53 3.36
C TYR A 107 -4.40 6.94 2.05
N ILE A 108 -3.62 7.09 1.01
CA ILE A 108 -3.88 6.50 -0.30
C ILE A 108 -2.86 5.37 -0.50
N ARG A 109 -3.36 4.22 -0.90
CA ARG A 109 -2.59 3.02 -1.25
C ARG A 109 -2.87 2.63 -2.69
N PRO A 110 -2.15 3.19 -3.67
CA PRO A 110 -2.16 2.63 -5.01
C PRO A 110 -1.20 1.44 -5.06
N PHE A 111 -1.57 0.40 -5.79
CA PHE A 111 -0.75 -0.79 -5.97
C PHE A 111 -1.03 -1.48 -7.29
N ILE A 112 -0.01 -2.17 -7.80
CA ILE A 112 0.00 -2.85 -9.09
C ILE A 112 0.52 -4.26 -8.85
N TRP A 113 -0.15 -5.29 -9.38
CA TRP A 113 0.25 -6.68 -9.17
C TRP A 113 -0.07 -7.58 -10.34
N ARG A 114 0.62 -8.72 -10.41
CA ARG A 114 0.36 -9.78 -11.38
C ARG A 114 -0.80 -10.67 -10.92
N GLY A 115 -1.73 -10.95 -11.83
CA GLY A 115 -2.95 -11.72 -11.61
C GLY A 115 -2.74 -13.22 -11.44
N SER A 116 -3.79 -13.99 -11.72
CA SER A 116 -3.89 -15.43 -11.45
C SER A 116 -3.87 -16.31 -12.71
N GLU A 117 -3.53 -15.75 -13.86
CA GLU A 117 -3.56 -16.44 -15.15
C GLU A 117 -2.42 -17.47 -15.28
N MET A 118 -1.36 -17.31 -14.50
CA MET A 118 -0.19 -18.21 -14.44
C MET A 118 0.34 -18.28 -13.02
N MET A 119 0.87 -19.48 -12.66
CA MET A 119 1.50 -19.73 -11.34
C MET A 119 2.98 -20.14 -11.41
N GLY A 120 3.54 -20.35 -12.59
CA GLY A 120 4.98 -20.58 -12.72
C GLY A 120 5.79 -19.33 -12.35
N VAL A 121 7.10 -19.50 -12.10
CA VAL A 121 8.04 -18.40 -11.87
C VAL A 121 8.04 -17.41 -13.05
N SER A 122 7.89 -17.92 -14.27
CA SER A 122 7.65 -17.11 -15.47
C SER A 122 6.25 -16.48 -15.39
N ALA A 123 6.20 -15.16 -15.49
CA ALA A 123 5.00 -14.39 -15.23
C ALA A 123 4.51 -13.54 -16.42
N GLN A 124 5.09 -13.69 -17.60
CA GLN A 124 4.89 -12.78 -18.75
C GLN A 124 3.45 -12.74 -19.26
N LYS A 125 2.69 -13.84 -19.10
CA LYS A 125 1.29 -13.94 -19.54
C LYS A 125 0.28 -13.56 -18.46
N THR A 126 0.71 -13.13 -17.29
CA THR A 126 -0.19 -12.66 -16.25
C THR A 126 -0.75 -11.28 -16.60
N LYS A 127 -2.04 -11.09 -16.34
CA LYS A 127 -2.66 -9.77 -16.39
C LYS A 127 -2.05 -8.87 -15.31
N ILE A 128 -1.78 -7.62 -15.66
CA ILE A 128 -1.40 -6.60 -14.69
C ILE A 128 -2.68 -5.95 -14.16
N ASN A 129 -2.88 -6.03 -12.87
CA ASN A 129 -4.00 -5.43 -12.17
C ASN A 129 -3.54 -4.19 -11.42
N VAL A 130 -4.45 -3.22 -11.28
CA VAL A 130 -4.19 -1.95 -10.63
C VAL A 130 -5.34 -1.62 -9.68
N ALA A 131 -5.02 -1.16 -8.49
CA ALA A 131 -6.04 -0.66 -7.57
C ALA A 131 -5.55 0.55 -6.78
N ILE A 132 -6.50 1.39 -6.38
CA ILE A 132 -6.28 2.54 -5.49
C ILE A 132 -7.29 2.43 -4.35
N ALA A 133 -6.80 2.18 -3.14
CA ALA A 133 -7.60 2.20 -1.92
C ALA A 133 -7.29 3.46 -1.12
N ILE A 134 -8.30 4.08 -0.53
CA ILE A 134 -8.13 5.22 0.36
C ILE A 134 -8.93 5.04 1.65
N TRP A 135 -8.40 5.56 2.75
CA TRP A 135 -9.10 5.51 4.03
C TRP A 135 -8.66 6.63 4.96
N ASP A 136 -9.51 6.94 5.90
CA ASP A 136 -9.15 7.86 6.98
C ASP A 136 -7.99 7.28 7.79
N TRP A 137 -6.95 8.09 7.94
CA TRP A 137 -5.82 7.75 8.80
C TRP A 137 -5.42 8.98 9.60
N PRO A 138 -5.91 9.11 10.81
CA PRO A 138 -5.49 10.17 11.72
C PRO A 138 -4.00 10.04 12.05
N ALA A 139 -3.48 10.91 12.88
CA ALA A 139 -2.04 10.95 13.20
C ALA A 139 -1.47 9.57 13.53
N TYR A 140 -0.30 9.27 12.96
CA TYR A 140 0.40 7.97 13.11
C TYR A 140 0.81 7.68 14.56
N PHE A 141 1.00 8.72 15.35
CA PHE A 141 1.36 8.65 16.77
C PHE A 141 0.46 9.56 17.59
N ASP A 142 0.16 9.12 18.80
CA ASP A 142 -0.43 9.99 19.82
C ASP A 142 0.44 11.25 19.98
N PRO A 143 -0.16 12.47 20.01
CA PRO A 143 0.59 13.72 20.13
C PRO A 143 1.51 13.77 21.36
N GLU A 144 1.11 13.19 22.46
CA GLU A 144 1.92 13.14 23.70
C GLU A 144 3.09 12.16 23.57
N LEU A 145 2.86 10.99 22.94
CA LEU A 145 3.95 10.05 22.62
C LEU A 145 4.94 10.65 21.63
N LYS A 146 4.46 11.45 20.68
CA LYS A 146 5.32 12.14 19.72
C LYS A 146 6.27 13.15 20.40
N LYS A 147 5.80 13.85 21.45
CA LYS A 147 6.64 14.77 22.24
C LYS A 147 7.72 14.04 23.04
N LYS A 148 7.40 12.85 23.55
CA LYS A 148 8.35 12.02 24.33
C LYS A 148 9.38 11.31 23.47
N GLY A 149 9.19 11.25 22.15
CA GLY A 149 10.02 10.51 21.22
C GLY A 149 9.70 9.01 21.20
N ILE A 150 10.48 8.25 20.44
CA ILE A 150 10.32 6.81 20.26
C ILE A 150 11.59 6.06 20.64
N LYS A 151 11.44 4.83 21.10
CA LYS A 151 12.58 3.94 21.32
C LYS A 151 13.00 3.34 19.97
N LEU A 152 14.29 3.37 19.69
CA LEU A 152 14.89 2.78 18.52
C LEU A 152 15.79 1.59 18.91
N ASN A 153 15.88 0.63 17.99
CA ASN A 153 16.82 -0.47 18.08
C ASN A 153 17.42 -0.72 16.69
N ILE A 154 18.57 -1.38 16.64
CA ILE A 154 19.21 -1.79 15.39
C ILE A 154 18.73 -3.21 15.08
N SER A 155 18.05 -3.37 13.93
CA SER A 155 17.60 -4.66 13.47
C SER A 155 18.79 -5.54 13.03
N ARG A 156 18.70 -6.83 13.32
CA ARG A 156 19.60 -7.85 12.73
C ARG A 156 19.33 -8.11 11.25
N TRP A 157 18.13 -7.77 10.78
CA TRP A 157 17.72 -7.94 9.38
C TRP A 157 18.22 -6.75 8.55
N GLN A 158 18.85 -7.03 7.43
CA GLN A 158 19.38 -6.01 6.52
C GLN A 158 18.58 -6.00 5.21
N ARG A 159 18.41 -4.83 4.61
CA ARG A 159 17.87 -4.75 3.25
C ARG A 159 18.84 -5.45 2.29
N PRO A 160 18.29 -6.20 1.31
CA PRO A 160 19.13 -6.81 0.28
C PRO A 160 19.93 -5.72 -0.44
N PRO A 161 21.21 -5.97 -0.76
CA PRO A 161 22.01 -5.06 -1.55
C PRO A 161 21.51 -5.00 -3.00
N GLN A 162 21.93 -3.97 -3.73
CA GLN A 162 21.42 -3.67 -5.07
C GLN A 162 21.68 -4.77 -6.13
N ASN A 163 22.64 -5.67 -5.89
CA ASN A 163 22.98 -6.77 -6.78
C ASN A 163 22.23 -8.08 -6.46
N SER A 164 21.36 -8.10 -5.45
CA SER A 164 20.65 -9.30 -5.00
C SER A 164 19.13 -9.17 -5.05
N SER A 165 18.60 -8.00 -5.39
CA SER A 165 17.17 -7.73 -5.42
C SER A 165 16.83 -6.49 -6.25
N PRO A 166 15.58 -6.28 -6.66
CA PRO A 166 15.13 -5.03 -7.30
C PRO A 166 15.09 -3.88 -6.28
N TRP A 167 16.20 -3.58 -5.63
CA TRP A 167 16.35 -2.69 -4.47
C TRP A 167 15.77 -1.28 -4.68
N ASN A 168 15.74 -0.81 -5.92
CA ASN A 168 15.24 0.51 -6.31
C ASN A 168 13.72 0.50 -6.63
N SER A 169 13.08 -0.64 -6.51
CA SER A 169 11.62 -0.78 -6.63
C SER A 169 10.97 -0.77 -5.25
N LYS A 170 9.78 -0.16 -5.15
CA LYS A 170 8.93 -0.29 -3.98
C LYS A 170 8.10 -1.59 -4.04
N ALA A 171 8.81 -2.70 -4.22
CA ALA A 171 8.24 -4.04 -4.34
C ALA A 171 7.85 -4.62 -2.96
N ALA A 172 6.71 -5.31 -2.91
CA ALA A 172 6.17 -5.89 -1.66
C ALA A 172 7.14 -6.89 -1.01
N GLY A 173 7.84 -7.69 -1.80
CA GLY A 173 8.81 -8.69 -1.31
C GLY A 173 9.94 -8.09 -0.47
N LEU A 174 10.29 -6.82 -0.69
CA LEU A 174 11.31 -6.13 0.10
C LEU A 174 10.81 -5.70 1.49
N TYR A 175 9.50 -5.75 1.74
CA TYR A 175 8.90 -5.30 3.01
C TYR A 175 8.80 -6.38 4.08
N MET A 176 9.04 -7.65 3.73
CA MET A 176 9.15 -8.73 4.71
C MET A 176 10.18 -8.39 5.81
N ILE A 177 11.31 -7.83 5.42
CA ILE A 177 12.38 -7.40 6.33
C ILE A 177 11.91 -6.30 7.28
N CYS A 178 11.11 -5.34 6.77
CA CYS A 178 10.53 -4.29 7.60
C CYS A 178 9.56 -4.86 8.65
N THR A 179 8.77 -5.85 8.28
CA THR A 179 7.86 -6.53 9.20
C THR A 179 8.64 -7.27 10.30
N LEU A 180 9.63 -8.08 9.92
CA LEU A 180 10.48 -8.82 10.86
C LEU A 180 11.30 -7.90 11.77
N SER A 181 11.70 -6.73 11.29
CA SER A 181 12.47 -5.76 12.07
C SER A 181 11.62 -5.02 13.12
N LYS A 182 10.30 -5.11 13.03
CA LYS A 182 9.38 -4.50 14.00
C LYS A 182 9.07 -5.41 15.19
N HIS A 183 9.36 -6.68 15.09
CA HIS A 183 9.20 -7.66 16.16
C HIS A 183 10.48 -7.75 17.02
#